data_2fd589afb7b7340970780c8ff558b5ac
#
_entry.id   2fd589afb7b7340970780c8ff558b5ac
#
_cell.length_a   1.000
_cell.length_b   1.000
_cell.length_c   1.000
_cell.angle_alpha   90.00
_cell.angle_beta   90.00
_cell.angle_gamma   90.00
#
_symmetry.space_group_name_H-M   'P 1'
#
loop_
_entity.id
_entity.type
_entity.pdbx_description
1 polymer ?
#
loop_
_entity_poly.entity_id
_entity_poly.type
_entity_poly.pdbx_seq_one_letter_code
_entity_poly.pdbx_strand_id
1 'polypeptide(L)'
;ERSSAASDVYKRQMLVYTTGDGVNGFTLSPAIGTFYLSHPQIKFPREGIIYSVNEGNYVHFPQGIKNYIKYCQMEEGNRPYTSRYIGSLVSDFHRNMIKGGIYLYPTSTKNPQGKLRLLYECNPMAFLAEQAEGKASDGSCRIMDILPTQLHQRVPFVCGSISMVEKAESFVRASKSS
;
A
#
# COMPACT_ATOMS: atom_id res chain seq x y z
N GLU A 1 -13.08 5.16 22.74
CA GLU A 1 -13.52 6.44 22.13
C GLU A 1 -12.75 7.65 22.66
N ARG A 2 -12.42 7.73 23.96
CA ARG A 2 -11.67 8.87 24.54
C ARG A 2 -10.20 8.93 24.09
N SER A 3 -9.59 7.82 23.75
CA SER A 3 -8.22 7.78 23.27
C SER A 3 -8.09 8.31 21.83
N SER A 4 -9.13 8.14 21.03
CA SER A 4 -9.25 8.68 19.68
C SER A 4 -9.31 10.22 19.68
N ALA A 5 -10.15 10.81 20.54
CA ALA A 5 -10.28 12.27 20.65
C ALA A 5 -8.97 12.95 21.13
N ALA A 6 -8.25 12.34 22.08
CA ALA A 6 -6.96 12.85 22.52
C ALA A 6 -5.87 12.73 21.44
N SER A 7 -5.95 11.71 20.57
CA SER A 7 -5.06 11.56 19.43
C SER A 7 -5.31 12.63 18.36
N ASP A 8 -6.55 13.06 18.17
CA ASP A 8 -6.93 14.08 17.17
C ASP A 8 -6.44 15.49 17.55
N VAL A 9 -6.25 15.77 18.82
CA VAL A 9 -5.68 17.06 19.27
C VAL A 9 -4.21 17.20 18.88
N TYR A 10 -3.47 16.09 18.79
CA TYR A 10 -2.04 16.08 18.49
C TYR A 10 -1.72 15.59 17.07
N LYS A 11 -2.65 14.94 16.39
CA LYS A 11 -2.49 14.43 15.02
C LYS A 11 -3.42 15.16 14.08
N ARG A 12 -2.83 15.74 13.04
CA ARG A 12 -3.60 16.40 11.99
C ARG A 12 -4.41 15.34 11.22
N GLN A 13 -5.72 15.47 11.22
CA GLN A 13 -6.57 14.68 10.31
C GLN A 13 -6.33 15.13 8.88
N MET A 14 -6.12 14.16 8.00
CA MET A 14 -5.99 14.40 6.56
C MET A 14 -7.11 13.69 5.81
N LEU A 15 -7.72 14.41 4.87
CA LEU A 15 -8.55 13.87 3.82
C LEU A 15 -7.72 13.79 2.55
N VAL A 16 -7.57 12.60 1.97
CA VAL A 16 -6.92 12.39 0.67
C VAL A 16 -8.00 12.08 -0.35
N TYR A 17 -8.01 12.80 -1.46
CA TYR A 17 -9.11 12.79 -2.40
C TYR A 17 -8.64 12.86 -3.85
N THR A 18 -9.34 12.15 -4.73
CA THR A 18 -9.17 12.20 -6.18
C THR A 18 -10.53 12.15 -6.89
N THR A 19 -10.63 12.83 -8.02
CA THR A 19 -11.74 12.74 -8.98
C THR A 19 -11.32 12.08 -10.30
N GLY A 20 -10.08 11.58 -10.37
CA GLY A 20 -9.51 11.02 -11.60
C GLY A 20 -8.54 11.98 -12.30
N ASP A 21 -8.20 13.09 -11.66
CA ASP A 21 -7.22 14.08 -12.15
C ASP A 21 -6.23 14.42 -11.03
N GLY A 22 -5.36 13.45 -10.73
CA GLY A 22 -4.39 13.55 -9.65
C GLY A 22 -4.99 13.38 -8.26
N VAL A 23 -4.17 13.50 -7.24
CA VAL A 23 -4.53 13.28 -5.83
C VAL A 23 -4.20 14.52 -5.01
N ASN A 24 -5.16 14.99 -4.21
CA ASN A 24 -4.98 16.12 -3.31
C ASN A 24 -5.19 15.73 -1.85
N GLY A 25 -4.39 16.29 -0.98
CA GLY A 25 -4.47 16.11 0.47
C GLY A 25 -4.89 17.39 1.19
N PHE A 26 -5.87 17.25 2.06
CA PHE A 26 -6.44 18.35 2.84
C PHE A 26 -6.22 18.07 4.33
N THR A 27 -5.81 19.08 5.07
CA THR A 27 -5.62 18.97 6.52
C THR A 27 -6.76 19.68 7.24
N LEU A 28 -7.33 19.02 8.25
CA LEU A 28 -8.32 19.65 9.12
C LEU A 28 -7.66 20.68 10.02
N SER A 29 -8.18 21.89 10.03
CA SER A 29 -7.86 22.90 11.04
C SER A 29 -8.84 22.77 12.21
N PRO A 30 -8.42 22.27 13.39
CA PRO A 30 -9.33 22.14 14.55
C PRO A 30 -9.88 23.48 15.03
N ALA A 31 -9.12 24.56 14.84
CA ALA A 31 -9.49 25.91 15.30
C ALA A 31 -10.73 26.48 14.60
N ILE A 32 -10.92 26.15 13.32
CA ILE A 32 -12.01 26.66 12.48
C ILE A 32 -12.91 25.55 11.94
N GLY A 33 -12.62 24.28 12.25
CA GLY A 33 -13.45 23.14 11.87
C GLY A 33 -13.54 22.89 10.36
N THR A 34 -12.53 23.34 9.56
CA THR A 34 -12.55 23.18 8.11
C THR A 34 -11.27 22.52 7.58
N PHE A 35 -11.39 21.90 6.42
CA PHE A 35 -10.25 21.34 5.68
C PHE A 35 -9.67 22.40 4.74
N TYR A 36 -8.34 22.53 4.73
CA TYR A 36 -7.60 23.34 3.77
C TYR A 36 -6.67 22.48 2.93
N LEU A 37 -6.49 22.82 1.68
CA LEU A 37 -5.56 22.13 0.77
C LEU A 37 -4.13 22.31 1.26
N SER A 38 -3.55 21.23 1.78
CA SER A 38 -2.21 21.23 2.36
C SER A 38 -1.17 20.49 1.50
N HIS A 39 -1.64 19.56 0.67
CA HIS A 39 -0.81 18.72 -0.19
C HIS A 39 -1.45 18.64 -1.58
N PRO A 40 -1.22 19.63 -2.45
CA PRO A 40 -1.72 19.57 -3.83
C PRO A 40 -0.91 18.55 -4.64
N GLN A 41 -1.58 17.85 -5.56
CA GLN A 41 -0.98 16.96 -6.54
C GLN A 41 0.03 15.97 -5.93
N ILE A 42 -0.43 15.19 -4.94
CA ILE A 42 0.39 14.16 -4.28
C ILE A 42 0.78 13.11 -5.32
N LYS A 43 2.08 12.78 -5.36
CA LYS A 43 2.62 11.72 -6.20
C LYS A 43 3.48 10.76 -5.38
N PHE A 44 3.35 9.49 -5.66
CA PHE A 44 4.32 8.51 -5.16
C PHE A 44 5.71 8.85 -5.71
N PRO A 45 6.74 8.90 -4.88
CA PRO A 45 8.11 8.81 -5.37
C PRO A 45 8.25 7.52 -6.22
N ARG A 46 8.89 7.60 -7.37
CA ARG A 46 9.06 6.45 -8.27
C ARG A 46 9.77 5.28 -7.58
N GLU A 47 10.70 5.61 -6.70
CA GLU A 47 11.43 4.68 -5.86
C GLU A 47 11.18 5.00 -4.38
N GLY A 48 11.38 4.01 -3.53
CA GLY A 48 11.24 4.18 -2.09
C GLY A 48 12.18 3.24 -1.34
N ILE A 49 12.28 3.48 -0.03
CA ILE A 49 13.12 2.69 0.88
C ILE A 49 12.32 2.11 2.05
N ILE A 50 10.99 2.08 1.93
CA ILE A 50 10.10 1.58 2.98
C ILE A 50 9.33 0.38 2.44
N TYR A 51 9.29 -0.71 3.20
CA TYR A 51 8.38 -1.81 2.93
C TYR A 51 7.48 -2.07 4.14
N SER A 52 6.21 -2.34 3.87
CA SER A 52 5.15 -2.50 4.87
C SER A 52 4.49 -3.85 4.68
N VAL A 53 4.81 -4.81 5.56
CA VAL A 53 4.26 -6.16 5.56
C VAL A 53 4.23 -6.71 6.98
N ASN A 54 3.23 -7.52 7.30
CA ASN A 54 3.21 -8.23 8.58
C ASN A 54 4.18 -9.43 8.54
N GLU A 55 5.43 -9.20 8.90
CA GLU A 55 6.46 -10.24 8.92
C GLU A 55 6.19 -11.36 9.94
N GLY A 56 5.31 -11.16 10.92
CA GLY A 56 4.83 -12.22 11.79
C GLY A 56 4.15 -13.40 11.05
N ASN A 57 3.70 -13.14 9.81
CA ASN A 57 3.15 -14.15 8.91
C ASN A 57 4.17 -14.71 7.88
N TYR A 58 5.44 -14.35 7.98
CA TYR A 58 6.47 -14.67 6.99
C TYR A 58 6.51 -16.15 6.59
N VAL A 59 6.40 -17.07 7.56
CA VAL A 59 6.43 -18.52 7.33
C VAL A 59 5.30 -18.99 6.39
N HIS A 60 4.19 -18.28 6.36
CA HIS A 60 2.99 -18.59 5.58
C HIS A 60 2.97 -17.95 4.19
N PHE A 61 3.92 -17.07 3.87
CA PHE A 61 3.95 -16.36 2.58
C PHE A 61 4.46 -17.25 1.44
N PRO A 62 4.01 -16.98 0.20
CA PRO A 62 4.59 -17.61 -0.99
C PRO A 62 6.09 -17.31 -1.12
N GLN A 63 6.82 -18.21 -1.76
CA GLN A 63 8.28 -18.11 -1.87
C GLN A 63 8.74 -16.81 -2.56
N GLY A 64 8.03 -16.35 -3.60
CA GLY A 64 8.35 -15.10 -4.28
C GLY A 64 8.30 -13.89 -3.35
N ILE A 65 7.31 -13.82 -2.46
CA ILE A 65 7.20 -12.74 -1.45
C ILE A 65 8.31 -12.86 -0.40
N LYS A 66 8.63 -14.08 0.06
CA LYS A 66 9.76 -14.31 0.97
C LYS A 66 11.08 -13.83 0.36
N ASN A 67 11.30 -14.13 -0.91
CA ASN A 67 12.49 -13.70 -1.63
C ASN A 67 12.56 -12.19 -1.78
N TYR A 68 11.41 -11.53 -2.06
CA TYR A 68 11.35 -10.07 -2.12
C TYR A 68 11.63 -9.42 -0.76
N ILE A 69 11.08 -9.95 0.33
CA ILE A 69 11.38 -9.44 1.69
C ILE A 69 12.87 -9.58 1.99
N LYS A 70 13.48 -10.71 1.67
CA LYS A 70 14.94 -10.88 1.81
C LYS A 70 15.71 -9.87 0.96
N TYR A 71 15.29 -9.65 -0.28
CA TYR A 71 15.88 -8.61 -1.13
C TYR A 71 15.82 -7.23 -0.46
N CYS A 72 14.70 -6.87 0.19
CA CYS A 72 14.58 -5.60 0.92
C CYS A 72 15.56 -5.49 2.11
N GLN A 73 15.96 -6.63 2.69
CA GLN A 73 16.81 -6.72 3.89
C GLN A 73 18.31 -6.85 3.58
N MET A 74 18.70 -7.12 2.33
CA MET A 74 20.11 -7.30 1.95
C MET A 74 20.84 -5.94 1.94
N GLU A 75 22.10 -5.96 2.32
CA GLU A 75 23.00 -4.80 2.21
C GLU A 75 23.59 -4.70 0.81
N GLU A 76 22.90 -3.99 -0.09
CA GLU A 76 23.34 -3.77 -1.45
C GLU A 76 22.68 -2.51 -2.06
N GLY A 77 23.45 -1.58 -2.60
CA GLY A 77 22.97 -0.32 -3.15
C GLY A 77 22.34 0.57 -2.06
N ASN A 78 21.06 0.93 -2.26
CA ASN A 78 20.29 1.72 -1.30
C ASN A 78 19.51 0.87 -0.27
N ARG A 79 19.82 -0.42 -0.16
CA ARG A 79 19.26 -1.34 0.82
C ARG A 79 20.22 -1.55 2.01
N PRO A 80 19.77 -1.96 3.19
CA PRO A 80 18.44 -2.47 3.51
C PRO A 80 17.37 -1.38 3.54
N TYR A 81 16.17 -1.75 3.09
CA TYR A 81 14.99 -0.89 3.22
C TYR A 81 14.45 -0.91 4.64
N THR A 82 13.78 0.16 5.03
CA THR A 82 13.19 0.26 6.36
C THR A 82 11.86 -0.50 6.43
N SER A 83 11.74 -1.46 7.34
CA SER A 83 10.47 -2.10 7.66
C SER A 83 9.58 -1.15 8.47
N ARG A 84 8.38 -0.88 7.98
CA ARG A 84 7.36 -0.07 8.66
C ARG A 84 5.98 -0.67 8.42
N TYR A 85 5.41 -1.27 9.44
CA TYR A 85 4.07 -1.85 9.39
C TYR A 85 3.28 -1.45 10.63
N ILE A 86 2.22 -0.66 10.44
CA ILE A 86 1.31 -0.19 11.49
C ILE A 86 0.17 -1.19 11.69
N GLY A 87 -0.19 -1.91 10.62
CA GLY A 87 -1.34 -2.82 10.62
C GLY A 87 -2.66 -2.15 10.20
N SER A 88 -2.61 -0.88 9.83
CA SER A 88 -3.71 -0.15 9.21
C SER A 88 -3.39 0.09 7.73
N LEU A 89 -4.20 -0.47 6.82
CA LEU A 89 -4.04 -0.28 5.37
C LEU A 89 -3.89 1.19 5.00
N VAL A 90 -4.79 2.03 5.49
CA VAL A 90 -4.81 3.46 5.16
C VAL A 90 -3.55 4.18 5.65
N SER A 91 -3.13 3.90 6.88
CA SER A 91 -1.97 4.56 7.48
C SER A 91 -0.65 4.15 6.81
N ASP A 92 -0.48 2.85 6.53
CA ASP A 92 0.70 2.35 5.83
C ASP A 92 0.74 2.84 4.38
N PHE A 93 -0.39 2.83 3.68
CA PHE A 93 -0.53 3.34 2.33
C PHE A 93 -0.20 4.84 2.26
N HIS A 94 -0.83 5.66 3.11
CA HIS A 94 -0.63 7.11 3.13
C HIS A 94 0.84 7.48 3.37
N ARG A 95 1.49 6.83 4.34
CA ARG A 95 2.93 7.06 4.59
C ARG A 95 3.76 6.71 3.35
N ASN A 96 3.49 5.56 2.72
CA ASN A 96 4.23 5.11 1.54
C ASN A 96 3.96 6.02 0.33
N MET A 97 2.75 6.56 0.19
CA MET A 97 2.41 7.52 -0.86
C MET A 97 3.22 8.81 -0.74
N ILE A 98 3.44 9.32 0.48
CA ILE A 98 4.19 10.55 0.70
C ILE A 98 5.71 10.34 0.66
N LYS A 99 6.19 9.21 1.21
CA LYS A 99 7.63 8.99 1.42
C LYS A 99 8.30 8.07 0.41
N GLY A 100 7.53 7.42 -0.43
CA GLY A 100 7.99 6.30 -1.24
C GLY A 100 8.07 5.01 -0.44
N GLY A 101 7.52 3.95 -1.00
CA GLY A 101 7.51 2.64 -0.36
C GLY A 101 6.51 1.69 -0.98
N ILE A 102 6.44 0.49 -0.43
CA ILE A 102 5.54 -0.57 -0.87
C ILE A 102 4.75 -1.13 0.31
N TYR A 103 3.46 -1.36 0.10
CA TYR A 103 2.58 -2.10 0.98
C TYR A 103 2.31 -3.48 0.40
N LEU A 104 2.48 -4.52 1.21
CA LEU A 104 2.34 -5.92 0.82
C LEU A 104 1.31 -6.60 1.72
N TYR A 105 0.25 -7.08 1.11
CA TYR A 105 -0.73 -7.97 1.74
C TYR A 105 -0.92 -9.22 0.87
N PRO A 106 0.07 -10.14 0.85
CA PRO A 106 0.08 -11.27 -0.05
C PRO A 106 -0.92 -12.35 0.37
N THR A 107 -1.06 -13.36 -0.48
CA THR A 107 -1.65 -14.64 -0.10
C THR A 107 -0.83 -15.30 1.01
N SER A 108 -1.45 -16.20 1.73
CA SER A 108 -0.79 -17.04 2.72
C SER A 108 -1.44 -18.42 2.76
N THR A 109 -0.79 -19.39 3.40
CA THR A 109 -1.39 -20.73 3.61
C THR A 109 -2.73 -20.67 4.36
N LYS A 110 -2.92 -19.64 5.21
CA LYS A 110 -4.18 -19.39 5.93
C LYS A 110 -5.22 -18.63 5.09
N ASN A 111 -4.79 -17.86 4.10
CA ASN A 111 -5.63 -17.07 3.22
C ASN A 111 -5.13 -17.19 1.77
N PRO A 112 -5.42 -18.30 1.09
CA PRO A 112 -4.89 -18.58 -0.24
C PRO A 112 -5.41 -17.64 -1.33
N GLN A 113 -6.57 -17.01 -1.11
CA GLN A 113 -7.14 -16.00 -2.02
C GLN A 113 -6.79 -14.56 -1.62
N GLY A 114 -5.93 -14.37 -0.61
CA GLY A 114 -5.73 -13.05 0.00
C GLY A 114 -6.74 -12.76 1.11
N LYS A 115 -6.66 -11.60 1.72
CA LYS A 115 -7.54 -11.22 2.85
C LYS A 115 -8.33 -9.94 2.58
N LEU A 116 -7.77 -9.00 1.84
CA LEU A 116 -8.44 -7.74 1.51
C LEU A 116 -9.51 -7.96 0.43
N ARG A 117 -10.54 -7.13 0.46
CA ARG A 117 -11.68 -7.24 -0.46
C ARG A 117 -11.41 -6.40 -1.70
N LEU A 118 -11.68 -6.99 -2.87
CA LEU A 118 -11.41 -6.34 -4.14
C LEU A 118 -12.18 -5.03 -4.30
N LEU A 119 -13.51 -5.07 -4.14
CA LEU A 119 -14.39 -3.95 -4.52
C LEU A 119 -14.26 -2.71 -3.63
N TYR A 120 -14.13 -2.88 -2.32
CA TYR A 120 -14.27 -1.76 -1.40
C TYR A 120 -13.05 -1.52 -0.50
N GLU A 121 -11.97 -2.29 -0.71
CA GLU A 121 -10.65 -2.03 -0.11
C GLU A 121 -9.60 -1.86 -1.22
N CYS A 122 -9.38 -2.88 -2.08
CA CYS A 122 -8.28 -2.84 -3.05
C CYS A 122 -8.54 -1.88 -4.21
N ASN A 123 -9.74 -1.87 -4.81
CA ASN A 123 -10.05 -0.99 -5.94
C ASN A 123 -9.95 0.50 -5.57
N PRO A 124 -10.55 1.00 -4.47
CA PRO A 124 -10.40 2.39 -4.09
C PRO A 124 -8.94 2.80 -3.84
N MET A 125 -8.18 1.92 -3.17
CA MET A 125 -6.77 2.19 -2.89
C MET A 125 -5.91 2.10 -4.15
N ALA A 126 -6.22 1.18 -5.08
CA ALA A 126 -5.55 1.05 -6.36
C ALA A 126 -5.80 2.27 -7.24
N PHE A 127 -7.05 2.72 -7.33
CA PHE A 127 -7.41 3.93 -8.07
C PHE A 127 -6.66 5.15 -7.53
N LEU A 128 -6.66 5.34 -6.21
CA LEU A 128 -5.92 6.43 -5.58
C LEU A 128 -4.41 6.33 -5.85
N ALA A 129 -3.84 5.12 -5.77
CA ALA A 129 -2.41 4.92 -6.04
C ALA A 129 -2.04 5.29 -7.47
N GLU A 130 -2.82 4.85 -8.46
CA GLU A 130 -2.56 5.13 -9.86
C GLU A 130 -2.73 6.62 -10.21
N GLN A 131 -3.72 7.30 -9.61
CA GLN A 131 -3.87 8.74 -9.72
C GLN A 131 -2.72 9.53 -9.07
N ALA A 132 -2.03 8.91 -8.12
CA ALA A 132 -0.79 9.44 -7.52
C ALA A 132 0.48 8.92 -8.22
N GLU A 133 0.42 8.43 -9.45
CA GLU A 133 1.56 7.89 -10.20
C GLU A 133 2.26 6.71 -9.49
N GLY A 134 1.53 5.95 -8.69
CA GLY A 134 1.95 4.69 -8.11
C GLY A 134 1.43 3.48 -8.90
N LYS A 135 1.60 2.29 -8.35
CA LYS A 135 1.12 1.04 -8.95
C LYS A 135 0.44 0.15 -7.92
N ALA A 136 -0.62 -0.55 -8.33
CA ALA A 136 -1.31 -1.54 -7.52
C ALA A 136 -1.56 -2.84 -8.30
N SER A 137 -1.23 -3.97 -7.68
CA SER A 137 -1.22 -5.30 -8.30
C SER A 137 -1.64 -6.36 -7.29
N ASP A 138 -2.11 -7.51 -7.79
CA ASP A 138 -2.27 -8.73 -6.99
C ASP A 138 -0.98 -9.56 -6.88
N GLY A 139 0.12 -9.05 -7.46
CA GLY A 139 1.40 -9.70 -7.64
C GLY A 139 1.61 -10.26 -9.06
N SER A 140 0.59 -10.21 -9.91
CA SER A 140 0.64 -10.67 -11.30
C SER A 140 -0.13 -9.76 -12.26
N CYS A 141 -1.31 -9.31 -11.83
CA CYS A 141 -2.24 -8.49 -12.62
C CYS A 141 -2.48 -7.15 -11.91
N ARG A 142 -2.75 -6.12 -12.71
CA ARG A 142 -3.20 -4.83 -12.18
C ARG A 142 -4.53 -4.98 -11.47
N ILE A 143 -4.68 -4.40 -10.28
CA ILE A 143 -5.91 -4.55 -9.47
C ILE A 143 -7.16 -4.07 -10.22
N MET A 144 -7.07 -2.93 -10.91
CA MET A 144 -8.20 -2.34 -11.62
C MET A 144 -8.69 -3.15 -12.84
N ASP A 145 -7.89 -4.13 -13.30
CA ASP A 145 -8.25 -5.02 -14.41
C ASP A 145 -8.96 -6.31 -13.94
N ILE A 146 -9.00 -6.54 -12.62
CA ILE A 146 -9.65 -7.72 -12.05
C ILE A 146 -11.17 -7.49 -12.00
N LEU A 147 -11.92 -8.27 -12.82
CA LEU A 147 -13.37 -8.22 -12.82
C LEU A 147 -13.93 -8.86 -11.53
N PRO A 148 -14.75 -8.15 -10.75
CA PRO A 148 -15.34 -8.70 -9.56
C PRO A 148 -16.42 -9.73 -9.91
N THR A 149 -16.34 -10.90 -9.30
CA THR A 149 -17.35 -11.97 -9.44
C THR A 149 -18.28 -12.08 -8.25
N GLN A 150 -17.87 -11.50 -7.11
CA GLN A 150 -18.63 -11.53 -5.84
C GLN A 150 -18.41 -10.22 -5.09
N LEU A 151 -19.41 -9.78 -4.32
CA LEU A 151 -19.34 -8.56 -3.50
C LEU A 151 -18.14 -8.58 -2.51
N HIS A 152 -17.88 -9.73 -1.89
CA HIS A 152 -16.84 -9.91 -0.90
C HIS A 152 -15.60 -10.64 -1.42
N GLN A 153 -15.41 -10.65 -2.76
CA GLN A 153 -14.23 -11.25 -3.40
C GLN A 153 -12.94 -10.72 -2.75
N ARG A 154 -12.04 -11.63 -2.42
CA ARG A 154 -10.75 -11.32 -1.80
C ARG A 154 -9.64 -11.46 -2.83
N VAL A 155 -8.62 -10.62 -2.66
CA VAL A 155 -7.41 -10.64 -3.49
C VAL A 155 -6.18 -10.34 -2.65
N PRO A 156 -5.00 -10.81 -3.04
CA PRO A 156 -3.74 -10.28 -2.52
C PRO A 156 -3.55 -8.84 -3.02
N PHE A 157 -2.79 -8.04 -2.28
CA PHE A 157 -2.63 -6.63 -2.61
C PHE A 157 -1.18 -6.18 -2.42
N VAL A 158 -0.61 -5.65 -3.48
CA VAL A 158 0.74 -5.08 -3.55
C VAL A 158 0.61 -3.69 -4.12
N CYS A 159 1.00 -2.65 -3.38
CA CYS A 159 0.75 -1.28 -3.81
C CYS A 159 1.84 -0.34 -3.32
N GLY A 160 2.24 0.64 -4.16
CA GLY A 160 3.24 1.63 -3.79
C GLY A 160 4.00 2.22 -4.97
N SER A 161 5.25 2.59 -4.72
CA SER A 161 6.20 3.09 -5.72
C SER A 161 6.37 2.10 -6.87
N ILE A 162 6.30 2.58 -8.10
CA ILE A 162 6.28 1.75 -9.32
C ILE A 162 7.44 0.75 -9.35
N SER A 163 8.68 1.21 -9.15
CA SER A 163 9.86 0.35 -9.23
C SER A 163 9.85 -0.76 -8.18
N MET A 164 9.32 -0.48 -6.98
CA MET A 164 9.23 -1.47 -5.91
C MET A 164 8.15 -2.52 -6.19
N VAL A 165 7.00 -2.11 -6.73
CA VAL A 165 5.92 -3.04 -7.10
C VAL A 165 6.37 -3.93 -8.26
N GLU A 166 6.99 -3.37 -9.30
CA GLU A 166 7.53 -4.14 -10.44
C GLU A 166 8.60 -5.14 -10.00
N LYS A 167 9.44 -4.74 -9.05
CA LYS A 167 10.43 -5.64 -8.47
C LYS A 167 9.78 -6.78 -7.70
N ALA A 168 8.79 -6.51 -6.88
CA ALA A 168 8.02 -7.53 -6.16
C ALA A 168 7.34 -8.52 -7.12
N GLU A 169 6.69 -8.01 -8.18
CA GLU A 169 6.09 -8.84 -9.23
C GLU A 169 7.13 -9.74 -9.92
N SER A 170 8.34 -9.25 -10.14
CA SER A 170 9.41 -10.05 -10.76
C SER A 170 9.79 -11.27 -9.91
N PHE A 171 9.85 -11.10 -8.59
CA PHE A 171 10.09 -12.22 -7.65
C PHE A 171 8.94 -13.20 -7.61
N VAL A 172 7.69 -12.71 -7.67
CA VAL A 172 6.50 -13.57 -7.71
C VAL A 172 6.49 -14.40 -9.00
N ARG A 173 6.78 -13.78 -10.17
CA ARG A 173 6.86 -14.49 -11.46
C ARG A 173 7.97 -15.55 -11.45
N ALA A 174 9.17 -15.20 -11.02
CA ALA A 174 10.29 -16.13 -10.97
C ALA A 174 10.00 -17.37 -10.12
N SER A 175 9.27 -17.21 -9.01
CA SER A 175 8.92 -18.32 -8.13
C SER A 175 7.82 -19.26 -8.66
N LYS A 176 7.09 -18.86 -9.72
CA LYS A 176 6.08 -19.70 -10.39
C LYS A 176 6.68 -20.54 -11.53
N SER A 177 7.87 -20.15 -12.00
CA SER A 177 8.56 -20.82 -13.11
C SER A 177 9.58 -21.88 -12.64
N SER A 178 9.77 -22.00 -11.34
CA SER A 178 10.61 -23.01 -10.67
C SER A 178 9.76 -24.09 -10.05
#